data_03d48d3b42b68a6831a320456977bf3b
#
_entry.id   03d48d3b42b68a6831a320456977bf3b
#
_cell.length_a   1.000
_cell.length_b   1.000
_cell.length_c   1.000
_cell.angle_alpha   90.00
_cell.angle_beta   90.00
_cell.angle_gamma   90.00
#
_symmetry.space_group_name_H-M   'P 1'
#
loop_
_entity.id
_entity.type
_entity.pdbx_description
1 polymer ?
#
loop_
_entity_poly.entity_id
_entity_poly.type
_entity_poly.pdbx_seq_one_letter_code
_entity_poly.pdbx_strand_id
1 'polypeptide(L)'
;MLCHENEYARGHYGDFAFVVAEHVAGDAGGTTKWGIDARSHPGVDIDALTKDQAVAIYHADYWLKSHAEELPIGVGEVIFDIRVNGGNGIRWLQEALNHLGIQCSTDGIWGPATKAAAQRAGTNVLAGLCKRREQYFRAIVDAHPLQSKFLKGWLVRASDCETFASGVA
;
A
#
# COMPACT_ATOMS: atom_id res chain seq x y z
N MET A 1 6.55 -4.94 -9.02
CA MET A 1 7.22 -3.82 -8.36
C MET A 1 6.88 -3.71 -6.87
N LEU A 2 5.66 -4.00 -6.41
CA LEU A 2 5.22 -3.81 -5.03
C LEU A 2 5.21 -5.05 -4.15
N CYS A 3 5.14 -6.25 -4.71
CA CYS A 3 5.54 -7.43 -3.94
C CYS A 3 6.95 -7.22 -3.37
N HIS A 4 7.77 -6.45 -4.08
CA HIS A 4 9.12 -6.11 -3.66
C HIS A 4 9.18 -5.08 -2.52
N GLU A 5 8.27 -4.10 -2.47
CA GLU A 5 8.22 -3.15 -1.34
C GLU A 5 7.77 -3.85 -0.04
N ASN A 6 6.90 -4.86 -0.13
CA ASN A 6 6.52 -5.70 0.99
C ASN A 6 7.66 -6.62 1.46
N GLU A 7 8.47 -7.15 0.54
CA GLU A 7 9.72 -7.85 0.89
C GLU A 7 10.69 -6.94 1.63
N TYR A 8 10.70 -5.64 1.30
CA TYR A 8 11.46 -4.64 2.04
C TYR A 8 11.04 -4.53 3.49
N ALA A 9 9.75 -4.42 3.74
CA ALA A 9 9.22 -4.32 5.09
C ALA A 9 9.61 -5.52 5.96
N ARG A 10 9.93 -6.67 5.35
CA ARG A 10 10.34 -7.91 6.01
C ARG A 10 11.84 -8.20 5.96
N GLY A 11 12.66 -7.29 5.42
CA GLY A 11 14.09 -7.49 5.27
C GLY A 11 14.49 -8.43 4.13
N HIS A 12 13.57 -8.82 3.26
CA HIS A 12 13.87 -9.58 2.04
C HIS A 12 14.02 -8.63 0.86
N TYR A 13 15.21 -8.53 0.34
CA TYR A 13 15.55 -7.65 -0.77
C TYR A 13 15.57 -8.45 -2.08
N GLY A 14 14.47 -8.42 -2.83
CA GLY A 14 14.46 -8.88 -4.21
C GLY A 14 15.41 -8.06 -5.09
N ASP A 15 15.86 -8.64 -6.19
CA ASP A 15 16.74 -8.00 -7.17
C ASP A 15 16.04 -6.80 -7.83
N PHE A 16 16.13 -5.62 -7.22
CA PHE A 16 15.85 -4.37 -7.92
C PHE A 16 17.03 -4.05 -8.85
N ALA A 17 16.97 -4.61 -10.05
CA ALA A 17 17.88 -4.21 -11.09
C ALA A 17 17.64 -2.74 -11.44
N PHE A 18 18.63 -1.90 -11.18
CA PHE A 18 18.80 -0.55 -11.72
C PHE A 18 17.57 0.35 -11.77
N VAL A 19 17.20 0.95 -10.64
CA VAL A 19 16.35 2.13 -10.67
C VAL A 19 17.26 3.35 -10.77
N VAL A 20 17.34 3.91 -11.96
CA VAL A 20 17.95 5.22 -12.21
C VAL A 20 16.94 6.27 -11.76
N ALA A 21 17.41 7.39 -11.23
CA ALA A 21 16.55 8.54 -10.99
C ALA A 21 15.91 8.97 -12.30
N GLU A 22 14.57 8.96 -12.38
CA GLU A 22 13.84 9.31 -13.58
C GLU A 22 13.15 10.66 -13.40
N HIS A 23 13.38 11.55 -14.34
CA HIS A 23 12.60 12.76 -14.50
C HIS A 23 11.56 12.52 -15.60
N VAL A 24 10.34 12.19 -15.18
CA VAL A 24 9.24 11.99 -16.13
C VAL A 24 8.63 13.33 -16.47
N ALA A 25 8.78 13.76 -17.74
CA ALA A 25 8.19 15.01 -18.21
C ALA A 25 6.67 15.01 -18.00
N GLY A 26 6.17 16.00 -17.24
CA GLY A 26 4.75 16.11 -16.88
C GLY A 26 4.35 15.36 -15.61
N ASP A 27 5.28 14.72 -14.91
CA ASP A 27 5.04 14.18 -13.57
C ASP A 27 5.11 15.31 -12.55
N ALA A 28 4.04 15.44 -11.75
CA ALA A 28 3.96 16.45 -10.70
C ALA A 28 4.92 16.16 -9.52
N GLY A 29 5.48 14.97 -9.44
CA GLY A 29 6.41 14.52 -8.39
C GLY A 29 7.84 15.01 -8.58
N GLY A 30 8.24 15.42 -9.80
CA GLY A 30 9.62 15.78 -10.13
C GLY A 30 10.51 14.56 -10.30
N THR A 31 11.78 14.65 -9.83
CA THR A 31 12.71 13.51 -9.88
C THR A 31 12.25 12.40 -8.93
N THR A 32 12.22 11.16 -9.42
CA THR A 32 11.81 9.98 -8.65
C THR A 32 12.90 8.91 -8.71
N LYS A 33 13.21 8.31 -7.57
CA LYS A 33 14.14 7.17 -7.46
C LYS A 33 13.64 6.22 -6.38
N TRP A 34 13.68 4.92 -6.65
CA TRP A 34 13.15 3.90 -5.74
C TRP A 34 11.68 4.11 -5.36
N GLY A 35 10.87 4.80 -6.22
CA GLY A 35 9.50 5.18 -5.89
C GLY A 35 9.36 6.37 -4.93
N ILE A 36 10.45 6.95 -4.48
CA ILE A 36 10.48 8.16 -3.64
C ILE A 36 10.64 9.38 -4.54
N ASP A 37 9.71 10.31 -4.48
CA ASP A 37 9.70 11.54 -5.28
C ASP A 37 10.08 12.78 -4.45
N ALA A 38 10.69 13.77 -5.11
CA ALA A 38 11.20 14.98 -4.48
C ALA A 38 10.09 15.86 -3.86
N ARG A 39 8.87 15.80 -4.40
CA ARG A 39 7.75 16.62 -3.93
C ARG A 39 7.19 16.10 -2.61
N SER A 40 7.02 14.78 -2.51
CA SER A 40 6.49 14.14 -1.31
C SER A 40 7.52 14.08 -0.18
N HIS A 41 8.81 14.17 -0.54
CA HIS A 41 9.93 14.10 0.41
C HIS A 41 10.86 15.31 0.27
N PRO A 42 10.36 16.53 0.58
CA PRO A 42 11.16 17.74 0.51
C PRO A 42 12.33 17.65 1.49
N GLY A 43 13.54 17.87 1.01
CA GLY A 43 14.77 17.76 1.81
C GLY A 43 15.53 16.45 1.63
N VAL A 44 14.99 15.50 0.86
CA VAL A 44 15.72 14.30 0.43
C VAL A 44 16.40 14.59 -0.90
N ASP A 45 17.73 14.37 -0.97
CA ASP A 45 18.47 14.39 -2.24
C ASP A 45 18.14 13.08 -2.99
N ILE A 46 17.19 13.19 -3.94
CA ILE A 46 16.70 12.03 -4.69
C ILE A 46 17.79 11.44 -5.58
N ASP A 47 18.67 12.25 -6.16
CA ASP A 47 19.73 11.78 -7.05
C ASP A 47 20.78 10.96 -6.27
N ALA A 48 21.09 11.37 -5.02
CA ALA A 48 22.01 10.67 -4.14
C ALA A 48 21.33 9.57 -3.30
N LEU A 49 19.99 9.43 -3.37
CA LEU A 49 19.23 8.47 -2.54
C LEU A 49 19.74 7.04 -2.76
N THR A 50 20.14 6.38 -1.68
CA THR A 50 20.51 4.97 -1.69
C THR A 50 19.29 4.07 -1.45
N LYS A 51 19.42 2.79 -1.78
CA LYS A 51 18.38 1.78 -1.52
C LYS A 51 18.02 1.71 -0.04
N ASP A 52 19.02 1.67 0.85
CA ASP A 52 18.80 1.57 2.29
C ASP A 52 18.08 2.79 2.87
N GLN A 53 18.38 3.98 2.34
CA GLN A 53 17.66 5.20 2.70
C GLN A 53 16.21 5.16 2.22
N ALA A 54 15.95 4.67 1.00
CA ALA A 54 14.59 4.49 0.51
C ALA A 54 13.80 3.49 1.37
N VAL A 55 14.42 2.38 1.78
CA VAL A 55 13.83 1.41 2.71
C VAL A 55 13.47 2.06 4.04
N ALA A 56 14.38 2.85 4.60
CA ALA A 56 14.14 3.56 5.85
C ALA A 56 12.95 4.54 5.74
N ILE A 57 12.81 5.22 4.60
CA ILE A 57 11.66 6.09 4.31
C ILE A 57 10.37 5.26 4.23
N TYR A 58 10.36 4.15 3.46
CA TYR A 58 9.17 3.28 3.37
C TYR A 58 8.77 2.73 4.74
N HIS A 59 9.73 2.32 5.55
CA HIS A 59 9.45 1.85 6.90
C HIS A 59 8.85 2.95 7.78
N ALA A 60 9.49 4.12 7.86
CA ALA A 60 9.06 5.20 8.75
C ALA A 60 7.75 5.87 8.31
N ASP A 61 7.60 6.15 7.01
CA ASP A 61 6.51 6.98 6.49
C ASP A 61 5.30 6.20 6.00
N TYR A 62 5.48 4.92 5.68
CA TYR A 62 4.39 4.10 5.17
C TYR A 62 4.10 2.90 6.07
N TRP A 63 5.10 2.08 6.43
CA TRP A 63 4.88 0.86 7.23
C TRP A 63 4.39 1.18 8.64
N LEU A 64 5.14 1.96 9.40
CA LEU A 64 4.74 2.33 10.77
C LEU A 64 3.45 3.14 10.80
N LYS A 65 3.30 4.09 9.87
CA LYS A 65 2.09 4.92 9.79
C LYS A 65 0.86 4.19 9.27
N SER A 66 1.01 2.99 8.69
CA SER A 66 -0.10 2.11 8.31
C SER A 66 -0.53 1.17 9.43
N HIS A 67 0.18 1.16 10.56
CA HIS A 67 0.00 0.22 11.67
C HIS A 67 0.15 -1.25 11.25
N ALA A 68 0.94 -1.52 10.21
CA ALA A 68 1.07 -2.85 9.64
C ALA A 68 1.59 -3.89 10.64
N GLU A 69 2.50 -3.48 11.55
CA GLU A 69 3.04 -4.36 12.61
C GLU A 69 1.99 -4.79 13.65
N GLU A 70 0.90 -4.04 13.76
CA GLU A 70 -0.18 -4.30 14.72
C GLU A 70 -1.30 -5.15 14.13
N LEU A 71 -1.27 -5.39 12.82
CA LEU A 71 -2.24 -6.14 12.05
C LEU A 71 -1.83 -7.62 11.91
N PRO A 72 -2.79 -8.53 11.66
CA PRO A 72 -2.44 -9.89 11.26
C PRO A 72 -1.53 -9.89 10.02
N ILE A 73 -0.60 -10.84 9.99
CA ILE A 73 0.29 -11.05 8.85
C ILE A 73 -0.55 -11.23 7.57
N GLY A 74 -0.10 -10.64 6.47
CA GLY A 74 -0.88 -10.56 5.25
C GLY A 74 -1.78 -9.31 5.19
N VAL A 75 -2.56 -9.04 6.24
CA VAL A 75 -3.41 -7.84 6.31
C VAL A 75 -2.57 -6.58 6.42
N GLY A 76 -1.53 -6.60 7.25
CA GLY A 76 -0.61 -5.47 7.40
C GLY A 76 0.06 -5.08 6.08
N GLU A 77 0.47 -6.07 5.30
CA GLU A 77 1.09 -5.87 3.98
C GLU A 77 0.14 -5.22 2.98
N VAL A 78 -1.11 -5.65 2.95
CA VAL A 78 -2.12 -5.03 2.07
C VAL A 78 -2.41 -3.59 2.48
N ILE A 79 -2.54 -3.31 3.78
CA ILE A 79 -2.75 -1.94 4.29
C ILE A 79 -1.55 -1.03 3.99
N PHE A 80 -0.34 -1.54 4.16
CA PHE A 80 0.89 -0.84 3.77
C PHE A 80 0.89 -0.51 2.28
N ASP A 81 0.60 -1.48 1.42
CA ASP A 81 0.60 -1.28 -0.03
C ASP A 81 -0.50 -0.29 -0.48
N ILE A 82 -1.68 -0.33 0.16
CA ILE A 82 -2.73 0.67 -0.07
C ILE A 82 -2.22 2.07 0.32
N ARG A 83 -1.50 2.21 1.43
CA ARG A 83 -0.94 3.49 1.84
C ARG A 83 0.10 4.03 0.86
N VAL A 84 0.95 3.17 0.32
CA VAL A 84 1.96 3.56 -0.70
C VAL A 84 1.29 3.99 -2.00
N ASN A 85 0.27 3.28 -2.46
CA ASN A 85 -0.35 3.51 -3.76
C ASN A 85 -1.57 4.46 -3.72
N GLY A 86 -1.88 5.00 -2.56
CA GLY A 86 -3.06 5.85 -2.35
C GLY A 86 -4.33 5.06 -2.03
N GLY A 87 -5.05 5.53 -1.03
CA GLY A 87 -6.30 4.95 -0.57
C GLY A 87 -6.48 5.11 0.94
N ASN A 88 -7.66 4.75 1.44
CA ASN A 88 -7.94 4.75 2.87
C ASN A 88 -8.00 3.32 3.40
N GLY A 89 -6.82 2.70 3.57
CA GLY A 89 -6.69 1.30 3.96
C GLY A 89 -7.42 0.96 5.26
N ILE A 90 -7.33 1.83 6.28
CA ILE A 90 -8.00 1.60 7.58
C ILE A 90 -9.52 1.61 7.42
N ARG A 91 -10.07 2.56 6.68
CA ARG A 91 -11.52 2.60 6.42
C ARG A 91 -11.99 1.36 5.64
N TRP A 92 -11.22 0.96 4.63
CA TRP A 92 -11.58 -0.24 3.85
C TRP A 92 -11.47 -1.53 4.66
N LEU A 93 -10.50 -1.60 5.58
CA LEU A 93 -10.43 -2.67 6.57
C LEU A 93 -11.68 -2.72 7.44
N GLN A 94 -12.11 -1.56 7.99
CA GLN A 94 -13.32 -1.45 8.82
C GLN A 94 -14.58 -1.85 8.04
N GLU A 95 -14.70 -1.42 6.78
CA GLU A 95 -15.78 -1.84 5.87
C GLU A 95 -15.77 -3.36 5.67
N ALA A 96 -14.60 -3.96 5.40
CA ALA A 96 -14.46 -5.40 5.21
C ALA A 96 -14.77 -6.21 6.50
N LEU A 97 -14.36 -5.71 7.66
CA LEU A 97 -14.70 -6.29 8.96
C LEU A 97 -16.21 -6.33 9.21
N ASN A 98 -16.91 -5.22 8.92
CA ASN A 98 -18.36 -5.16 9.04
C ASN A 98 -19.07 -6.14 8.09
N HIS A 99 -18.54 -6.36 6.88
CA HIS A 99 -19.07 -7.38 5.96
C HIS A 99 -18.91 -8.81 6.49
N LEU A 100 -17.92 -9.07 7.33
CA LEU A 100 -17.75 -10.34 8.05
C LEU A 100 -18.62 -10.44 9.32
N GLY A 101 -19.46 -9.43 9.60
CA GLY A 101 -20.26 -9.37 10.82
C GLY A 101 -19.47 -8.94 12.07
N ILE A 102 -18.23 -8.52 11.92
CA ILE A 102 -17.39 -8.01 13.01
C ILE A 102 -17.55 -6.50 13.08
N GLN A 103 -18.47 -6.04 13.90
CA GLN A 103 -18.84 -4.62 13.96
C GLN A 103 -17.69 -3.74 14.47
N CYS A 104 -17.39 -2.67 13.72
CA CYS A 104 -16.55 -1.55 14.10
C CYS A 104 -16.99 -0.27 13.38
N SER A 105 -16.58 0.90 13.91
CA SER A 105 -16.78 2.18 13.23
C SER A 105 -16.02 2.22 11.91
N THR A 106 -16.62 2.83 10.86
CA THR A 106 -16.01 3.03 9.55
C THR A 106 -15.50 4.46 9.37
N ASP A 107 -14.83 4.99 10.37
CA ASP A 107 -14.32 6.37 10.42
C ASP A 107 -12.95 6.55 9.75
N GLY A 108 -12.27 5.46 9.43
CA GLY A 108 -10.91 5.47 8.88
C GLY A 108 -9.83 5.76 9.92
N ILE A 109 -10.18 5.71 11.21
CA ILE A 109 -9.25 5.97 12.32
C ILE A 109 -8.76 4.64 12.90
N TRP A 110 -7.44 4.50 13.03
CA TRP A 110 -6.86 3.39 13.75
C TRP A 110 -7.04 3.56 15.26
N GLY A 111 -7.48 2.51 15.91
CA GLY A 111 -7.66 2.53 17.36
C GLY A 111 -7.88 1.13 17.93
N PRO A 112 -7.99 0.99 19.28
CA PRO A 112 -8.11 -0.29 19.96
C PRO A 112 -9.27 -1.16 19.45
N ALA A 113 -10.40 -0.55 19.09
CA ALA A 113 -11.56 -1.25 18.58
C ALA A 113 -11.29 -1.87 17.20
N THR A 114 -10.69 -1.09 16.27
CA THR A 114 -10.30 -1.58 14.94
C THR A 114 -9.25 -2.67 15.06
N LYS A 115 -8.24 -2.49 15.93
CA LYS A 115 -7.21 -3.49 16.20
C LYS A 115 -7.82 -4.81 16.68
N ALA A 116 -8.66 -4.76 17.69
CA ALA A 116 -9.32 -5.96 18.24
C ALA A 116 -10.21 -6.66 17.20
N ALA A 117 -10.93 -5.90 16.37
CA ALA A 117 -11.74 -6.42 15.29
C ALA A 117 -10.88 -7.12 14.22
N ALA A 118 -9.77 -6.51 13.81
CA ALA A 118 -8.82 -7.07 12.85
C ALA A 118 -8.18 -8.36 13.38
N GLN A 119 -7.78 -8.39 14.65
CA GLN A 119 -7.23 -9.60 15.27
C GLN A 119 -8.25 -10.75 15.30
N ARG A 120 -9.53 -10.46 15.57
CA ARG A 120 -10.59 -11.50 15.52
C ARG A 120 -10.84 -12.03 14.11
N ALA A 121 -10.78 -11.17 13.10
CA ALA A 121 -10.98 -11.57 11.72
C ALA A 121 -9.81 -12.41 11.19
N GLY A 122 -8.59 -12.12 11.67
CA GLY A 122 -7.37 -12.69 11.11
C GLY A 122 -7.29 -12.39 9.63
N THR A 123 -6.88 -13.36 8.84
CA THR A 123 -6.73 -13.25 7.39
C THR A 123 -8.04 -13.35 6.60
N ASN A 124 -9.16 -13.73 7.24
CA ASN A 124 -10.47 -13.81 6.58
C ASN A 124 -10.93 -12.46 5.97
N VAL A 125 -10.36 -11.34 6.44
CA VAL A 125 -10.69 -10.01 5.94
C VAL A 125 -10.03 -9.68 4.59
N LEU A 126 -8.98 -10.43 4.19
CA LEU A 126 -8.17 -10.12 3.00
C LEU A 126 -8.99 -10.00 1.72
N ALA A 127 -9.81 -10.99 1.42
CA ALA A 127 -10.62 -10.99 0.18
C ALA A 127 -11.55 -9.76 0.09
N GLY A 128 -12.16 -9.36 1.21
CA GLY A 128 -13.01 -8.17 1.29
C GLY A 128 -12.22 -6.88 1.08
N LEU A 129 -11.05 -6.79 1.70
CA LEU A 129 -10.16 -5.65 1.61
C LEU A 129 -9.61 -5.47 0.17
N CYS A 130 -9.13 -6.54 -0.44
CA CYS A 130 -8.61 -6.54 -1.81
C CYS A 130 -9.70 -6.19 -2.84
N LYS A 131 -10.89 -6.76 -2.69
CA LYS A 131 -12.05 -6.41 -3.52
C LYS A 131 -12.41 -4.92 -3.40
N ARG A 132 -12.36 -4.36 -2.20
CA ARG A 132 -12.64 -2.94 -1.99
C ARG A 132 -11.61 -2.04 -2.68
N ARG A 133 -10.34 -2.47 -2.68
CA ARG A 133 -9.25 -1.80 -3.41
C ARG A 133 -9.47 -1.79 -4.92
N GLU A 134 -9.85 -2.92 -5.51
CA GLU A 134 -10.18 -2.98 -6.93
C GLU A 134 -11.34 -2.05 -7.29
N GLN A 135 -12.40 -2.04 -6.49
CA GLN A 135 -13.53 -1.14 -6.68
C GLN A 135 -13.10 0.33 -6.67
N TYR A 136 -12.16 0.69 -5.80
CA TYR A 136 -11.61 2.05 -5.76
C TYR A 136 -10.90 2.42 -7.06
N PHE A 137 -10.06 1.54 -7.62
CA PHE A 137 -9.38 1.82 -8.88
C PHE A 137 -10.35 1.96 -10.06
N ARG A 138 -11.39 1.14 -10.10
CA ARG A 138 -12.43 1.25 -11.11
C ARG A 138 -13.21 2.56 -10.97
N ALA A 139 -13.57 2.95 -9.75
CA ALA A 139 -14.25 4.22 -9.49
C ALA A 139 -13.40 5.45 -9.88
N ILE A 140 -12.07 5.39 -9.75
CA ILE A 140 -11.18 6.45 -10.26
C ILE A 140 -11.34 6.58 -11.78
N VAL A 141 -11.33 5.47 -12.51
CA VAL A 141 -11.45 5.49 -13.99
C VAL A 141 -12.83 5.96 -14.41
N ASP A 142 -13.90 5.54 -13.72
CA ASP A 142 -15.26 5.99 -14.00
C ASP A 142 -15.39 7.52 -13.81
N ALA A 143 -14.79 8.05 -12.76
CA ALA A 143 -14.77 9.50 -12.50
C ALA A 143 -13.81 10.28 -13.41
N HIS A 144 -12.72 9.64 -13.83
CA HIS A 144 -11.63 10.24 -14.60
C HIS A 144 -11.18 9.32 -15.74
N PRO A 145 -11.91 9.24 -16.87
CA PRO A 145 -11.65 8.28 -17.97
C PRO A 145 -10.23 8.31 -18.54
N LEU A 146 -9.53 9.44 -18.47
CA LEU A 146 -8.13 9.56 -18.89
C LEU A 146 -7.16 8.72 -18.05
N GLN A 147 -7.58 8.28 -16.86
CA GLN A 147 -6.82 7.40 -15.99
C GLN A 147 -6.91 5.91 -16.40
N SER A 148 -7.78 5.55 -17.36
CA SER A 148 -7.97 4.17 -17.81
C SER A 148 -6.68 3.48 -18.25
N LYS A 149 -5.73 4.24 -18.79
CA LYS A 149 -4.39 3.74 -19.17
C LYS A 149 -3.60 3.11 -18.00
N PHE A 150 -3.88 3.50 -16.77
CA PHE A 150 -3.21 3.00 -15.58
C PHE A 150 -3.94 1.82 -14.91
N LEU A 151 -5.22 1.60 -15.22
CA LEU A 151 -6.08 0.63 -14.53
C LEU A 151 -5.48 -0.77 -14.53
N LYS A 152 -4.97 -1.22 -15.68
CA LYS A 152 -4.35 -2.55 -15.81
C LYS A 152 -3.18 -2.71 -14.83
N GLY A 153 -2.29 -1.71 -14.75
CA GLY A 153 -1.16 -1.74 -13.81
C GLY A 153 -1.61 -1.75 -12.35
N TRP A 154 -2.62 -0.95 -12.01
CA TRP A 154 -3.17 -0.92 -10.65
C TRP A 154 -3.81 -2.24 -10.23
N LEU A 155 -4.55 -2.90 -11.15
CA LEU A 155 -5.18 -4.19 -10.86
C LEU A 155 -4.16 -5.32 -10.75
N VAL A 156 -3.13 -5.35 -11.61
CA VAL A 156 -2.02 -6.30 -11.49
C VAL A 156 -1.34 -6.13 -10.13
N ARG A 157 -1.00 -4.90 -9.75
CA ARG A 157 -0.41 -4.60 -8.46
C ARG A 157 -1.27 -5.11 -7.29
N ALA A 158 -2.57 -4.85 -7.33
CA ALA A 158 -3.49 -5.30 -6.28
C ALA A 158 -3.52 -6.83 -6.18
N SER A 159 -3.58 -7.53 -7.32
CA SER A 159 -3.58 -8.98 -7.38
C SER A 159 -2.26 -9.59 -6.89
N ASP A 160 -1.13 -9.02 -7.26
CA ASP A 160 0.19 -9.49 -6.80
C ASP A 160 0.32 -9.32 -5.28
N CYS A 161 -0.13 -8.18 -4.75
CA CYS A 161 -0.15 -7.93 -3.31
C CYS A 161 -1.06 -8.92 -2.56
N GLU A 162 -2.25 -9.22 -3.09
CA GLU A 162 -3.17 -10.22 -2.52
C GLU A 162 -2.55 -11.61 -2.51
N THR A 163 -1.91 -12.00 -3.62
CA THR A 163 -1.23 -13.30 -3.75
C THR A 163 -0.11 -13.43 -2.72
N PHE A 164 0.72 -12.38 -2.60
CA PHE A 164 1.78 -12.35 -1.59
C PHE A 164 1.21 -12.43 -0.16
N ALA A 165 0.23 -11.59 0.16
CA ALA A 165 -0.39 -11.54 1.47
C ALA A 165 -1.02 -12.87 1.89
N SER A 166 -1.64 -13.57 0.94
CA SER A 166 -2.23 -14.89 1.17
C SER A 166 -1.18 -15.99 1.36
N GLY A 167 0.00 -15.84 0.74
CA GLY A 167 1.10 -16.80 0.86
C GLY A 167 1.91 -16.69 2.15
N VAL A 168 1.80 -15.56 2.87
CA VAL A 168 2.51 -15.30 4.13
C VAL A 168 1.61 -15.36 5.36
N ALA A 169 0.31 -15.47 5.15
CA ALA A 169 -0.74 -15.48 6.17
C ALA A 169 -0.89 -16.81 6.92
#